data_1dce16070a04c0816fe05a4366b92b48
#
_entry.id   1dce16070a04c0816fe05a4366b92b48
#
_cell.length_a   1.000
_cell.length_b   1.000
_cell.length_c   1.000
_cell.angle_alpha   90.00
_cell.angle_beta   90.00
_cell.angle_gamma   90.00
#
_symmetry.space_group_name_H-M   'P 1'
#
loop_
_entity.id
_entity.type
_entity.pdbx_description
1 polymer ?
#
loop_
_entity_poly.entity_id
_entity_poly.type
_entity_poly.pdbx_seq_one_letter_code
_entity_poly.pdbx_strand_id
1 'polypeptide(L)'
;MNTSNTGTITEFLVRKDQLGTTTVRSRVAPALADGQVRVGIARFALTSNNITYAAMGEAMQYWQFFPVKADSDTDATPWGRIPVWGFGRVLETRHPDVAVGERLYGYFPMSSSVDLAPGKVSAASFMDTAPHRAQLHAVYNQYMRCATDPFYTENTEEVQALLRPLFITSWLIDDFLADNDFFGATADPAQPALLLLSSASSKTAYGTAFQLAQRTGVEVVGLTSPGNVAFCESLGCYHRVLTYDQLDQIAVDAPSIYVDFAGNAVLRKALHTHCKGLRYSCSIGATHVSDMGGAKDVPGPKATLFFAPAQIKKRSMDWGQQGLGERLAQSWQAFVAQTTQSAQPWLRVEQHGGPAQVQAAYQQVLGGKGDPRLGHMLSLAAQT
;
A
#
# COMPACT_ATOMS: atom_id res chain seq x y z
N MET A 1 1.78 -12.05 -36.26
CA MET A 1 2.53 -10.77 -36.13
C MET A 1 1.58 -9.78 -35.49
N ASN A 2 1.64 -9.65 -34.16
CA ASN A 2 0.80 -8.70 -33.44
C ASN A 2 1.53 -7.35 -33.44
N THR A 3 1.10 -6.45 -34.28
CA THR A 3 1.46 -5.04 -34.21
C THR A 3 0.76 -4.46 -32.98
N SER A 4 1.38 -4.61 -31.80
CA SER A 4 1.04 -3.80 -30.65
C SER A 4 1.14 -2.34 -31.10
N ASN A 5 0.02 -1.62 -30.98
CA ASN A 5 -0.04 -0.19 -31.31
C ASN A 5 0.84 0.58 -30.33
N THR A 6 2.16 0.53 -30.52
CA THR A 6 3.18 1.16 -29.67
C THR A 6 3.14 2.69 -29.78
N GLY A 7 2.29 3.24 -30.65
CA GLY A 7 2.23 4.68 -30.94
C GLY A 7 1.33 5.51 -30.05
N THR A 8 0.43 4.93 -29.26
CA THR A 8 -0.56 5.69 -28.47
C THR A 8 -0.51 5.32 -27.00
N ILE A 9 -0.44 6.32 -26.13
CA ILE A 9 -0.52 6.18 -24.67
C ILE A 9 -1.90 6.66 -24.21
N THR A 10 -2.64 5.79 -23.53
CA THR A 10 -3.92 6.13 -22.89
C THR A 10 -3.67 6.38 -21.41
N GLU A 11 -4.15 7.50 -20.89
CA GLU A 11 -3.91 7.97 -19.53
C GLU A 11 -5.24 8.27 -18.83
N PHE A 12 -5.38 7.80 -17.60
CA PHE A 12 -6.48 8.19 -16.71
C PHE A 12 -6.00 9.32 -15.80
N LEU A 13 -6.67 10.45 -15.87
CA LEU A 13 -6.30 11.67 -15.16
C LEU A 13 -7.40 12.05 -14.16
N VAL A 14 -6.97 12.60 -13.04
CA VAL A 14 -7.82 13.04 -11.93
C VAL A 14 -7.56 14.52 -11.64
N ARG A 15 -8.58 15.30 -11.39
CA ARG A 15 -8.39 16.67 -10.92
C ARG A 15 -7.84 16.66 -9.50
N LYS A 16 -6.72 17.36 -9.28
CA LYS A 16 -6.03 17.41 -7.99
C LYS A 16 -6.84 18.06 -6.88
N ASP A 17 -7.66 19.05 -7.24
CA ASP A 17 -8.54 19.79 -6.35
C ASP A 17 -9.95 19.18 -6.19
N GLN A 18 -10.31 18.24 -7.09
CA GLN A 18 -11.63 17.60 -7.09
C GLN A 18 -11.51 16.15 -7.57
N LEU A 19 -11.15 15.24 -6.67
CA LEU A 19 -10.82 13.86 -6.98
C LEU A 19 -11.95 13.07 -7.68
N GLY A 20 -13.22 13.51 -7.54
CA GLY A 20 -14.36 12.91 -8.24
C GLY A 20 -14.40 13.25 -9.74
N THR A 21 -13.66 14.28 -10.18
CA THR A 21 -13.60 14.70 -11.58
C THR A 21 -12.43 14.02 -12.28
N THR A 22 -12.75 13.23 -13.31
CA THR A 22 -11.77 12.40 -14.04
C THR A 22 -11.90 12.59 -15.54
N THR A 23 -10.83 12.31 -16.27
CA THR A 23 -10.83 12.28 -17.74
C THR A 23 -9.87 11.20 -18.24
N VAL A 24 -10.11 10.71 -19.45
CA VAL A 24 -9.19 9.85 -20.18
C VAL A 24 -8.63 10.61 -21.35
N ARG A 25 -7.32 10.59 -21.48
CA ARG A 25 -6.59 11.23 -22.58
C ARG A 25 -5.77 10.21 -23.33
N SER A 26 -5.77 10.33 -24.65
CA SER A 26 -4.85 9.57 -25.52
C SER A 26 -3.88 10.55 -26.17
N ARG A 27 -2.62 10.16 -26.21
CA ARG A 27 -1.56 10.95 -26.87
C ARG A 27 -0.60 10.02 -27.64
N VAL A 28 0.07 10.58 -28.62
CA VAL A 28 1.15 9.88 -29.30
C VAL A 28 2.33 9.67 -28.36
N ALA A 29 2.88 8.46 -28.34
CA ALA A 29 4.08 8.17 -27.57
C ALA A 29 5.27 8.94 -28.18
N PRO A 30 6.07 9.67 -27.38
CA PRO A 30 7.27 10.33 -27.87
C PRO A 30 8.33 9.28 -28.25
N ALA A 31 9.29 9.64 -29.09
CA ALA A 31 10.47 8.80 -29.29
C ALA A 31 11.25 8.68 -27.96
N LEU A 32 11.76 7.48 -27.67
CA LEU A 32 12.62 7.28 -26.50
C LEU A 32 13.94 8.03 -26.68
N ALA A 33 14.37 8.69 -25.63
CA ALA A 33 15.73 9.22 -25.55
C ALA A 33 16.74 8.10 -25.20
N ASP A 34 18.02 8.37 -25.45
CA ASP A 34 19.09 7.43 -25.10
C ASP A 34 19.08 7.12 -23.60
N GLY A 35 19.25 5.86 -23.25
CA GLY A 35 19.18 5.37 -21.87
C GLY A 35 17.77 5.16 -21.32
N GLN A 36 16.71 5.46 -22.07
CA GLN A 36 15.33 5.23 -21.63
C GLN A 36 14.78 3.86 -22.06
N VAL A 37 13.73 3.44 -21.36
CA VAL A 37 12.93 2.26 -21.70
C VAL A 37 11.45 2.63 -21.68
N ARG A 38 10.65 2.05 -22.58
CA ARG A 38 9.18 2.13 -22.54
C ARG A 38 8.63 0.85 -21.95
N VAL A 39 7.86 0.99 -20.88
CA VAL A 39 7.19 -0.11 -20.20
C VAL A 39 5.70 -0.03 -20.51
N GLY A 40 5.15 -1.06 -21.16
CA GLY A 40 3.71 -1.26 -21.28
C GLY A 40 3.15 -1.76 -19.96
N ILE A 41 2.17 -1.05 -19.40
CA ILE A 41 1.56 -1.39 -18.11
C ILE A 41 0.44 -2.39 -18.37
N ALA A 42 0.67 -3.64 -18.04
CA ALA A 42 -0.27 -4.71 -18.33
C ALA A 42 -1.48 -4.66 -17.40
N ARG A 43 -1.22 -4.48 -16.10
CA ARG A 43 -2.24 -4.37 -15.05
C ARG A 43 -1.70 -3.64 -13.83
N PHE A 44 -2.60 -3.00 -13.10
CA PHE A 44 -2.29 -2.31 -11.85
C PHE A 44 -3.44 -2.42 -10.85
N ALA A 45 -3.11 -2.38 -9.57
CA ALA A 45 -4.09 -2.43 -8.49
C ALA A 45 -4.66 -1.04 -8.20
N LEU A 46 -5.94 -0.99 -7.85
CA LEU A 46 -6.58 0.19 -7.29
C LEU A 46 -7.19 -0.14 -5.93
N THR A 47 -6.77 0.59 -4.92
CA THR A 47 -7.21 0.44 -3.53
C THR A 47 -7.47 1.82 -2.90
N SER A 48 -8.07 1.85 -1.72
CA SER A 48 -8.23 3.09 -0.95
C SER A 48 -6.90 3.81 -0.66
N ASN A 49 -5.78 3.06 -0.60
CA ASN A 49 -4.45 3.65 -0.46
C ASN A 49 -4.07 4.57 -1.64
N ASN A 50 -4.52 4.25 -2.86
CA ASN A 50 -4.29 5.11 -4.03
C ASN A 50 -5.10 6.41 -3.95
N ILE A 51 -6.29 6.37 -3.34
CA ILE A 51 -7.06 7.59 -3.04
C ILE A 51 -6.32 8.44 -2.01
N THR A 52 -5.69 7.82 -1.01
CA THR A 52 -4.82 8.53 -0.06
C THR A 52 -3.63 9.19 -0.77
N TYR A 53 -2.99 8.52 -1.75
CA TYR A 53 -1.93 9.13 -2.56
C TYR A 53 -2.43 10.36 -3.32
N ALA A 54 -3.65 10.32 -3.84
CA ALA A 54 -4.25 11.47 -4.51
C ALA A 54 -4.57 12.61 -3.54
N ALA A 55 -5.22 12.31 -2.41
CA ALA A 55 -5.60 13.29 -1.40
C ALA A 55 -4.38 13.99 -0.77
N MET A 56 -3.28 13.24 -0.56
CA MET A 56 -2.02 13.75 -0.03
C MET A 56 -1.02 14.16 -1.12
N GLY A 57 -1.46 14.24 -2.35
CA GLY A 57 -0.62 14.33 -3.54
C GLY A 57 0.30 15.55 -3.56
N GLU A 58 -0.14 16.70 -3.07
CA GLU A 58 0.71 17.89 -2.92
C GLU A 58 1.59 17.79 -1.66
N ALA A 59 1.01 17.48 -0.50
CA ALA A 59 1.72 17.45 0.77
C ALA A 59 2.83 16.38 0.82
N MET A 60 2.61 15.22 0.19
CA MET A 60 3.54 14.09 0.14
C MET A 60 4.21 13.94 -1.23
N GLN A 61 4.04 14.91 -2.13
CA GLN A 61 4.66 14.97 -3.45
C GLN A 61 4.29 13.80 -4.40
N TYR A 62 3.17 13.08 -4.16
CA TYR A 62 2.79 11.94 -4.99
C TYR A 62 2.49 12.32 -6.45
N TRP A 63 1.97 13.55 -6.71
CA TRP A 63 1.76 14.03 -8.08
C TRP A 63 3.05 14.22 -8.87
N GLN A 64 4.18 14.35 -8.19
CA GLN A 64 5.48 14.59 -8.83
C GLN A 64 6.12 13.31 -9.40
N PHE A 65 5.63 12.11 -9.01
CA PHE A 65 6.15 10.86 -9.59
C PHE A 65 5.84 10.76 -11.09
N PHE A 66 4.68 11.23 -11.51
CA PHE A 66 4.25 11.18 -12.91
C PHE A 66 3.60 12.51 -13.31
N PRO A 67 4.39 13.58 -13.49
CA PRO A 67 3.84 14.89 -13.77
C PRO A 67 3.09 14.91 -15.11
N VAL A 68 1.90 15.51 -15.11
CA VAL A 68 1.15 15.77 -16.34
C VAL A 68 1.69 17.03 -16.96
N LYS A 69 2.12 16.98 -18.21
CA LYS A 69 2.49 18.20 -18.93
C LYS A 69 1.23 18.98 -19.27
N ALA A 70 1.25 20.29 -19.04
CA ALA A 70 0.23 21.19 -19.54
C ALA A 70 0.28 21.23 -21.07
N ASP A 71 -0.85 21.54 -21.68
CA ASP A 71 -0.92 21.70 -23.14
C ASP A 71 -0.24 23.02 -23.61
N SER A 72 0.06 23.93 -22.65
CA SER A 72 0.86 25.14 -22.85
C SER A 72 1.96 25.23 -21.79
N ASP A 73 3.12 25.77 -22.15
CA ASP A 73 4.29 25.87 -21.25
C ASP A 73 4.08 26.83 -20.05
N THR A 74 2.93 27.50 -19.96
CA THR A 74 2.69 28.58 -18.99
C THR A 74 1.73 28.25 -17.87
N ASP A 75 0.99 27.14 -17.93
CA ASP A 75 -0.07 26.87 -16.95
C ASP A 75 0.17 25.58 -16.14
N ALA A 76 0.07 25.71 -14.82
CA ALA A 76 -0.02 24.56 -13.94
C ALA A 76 -1.31 23.77 -14.26
N THR A 77 -1.16 22.54 -14.71
CA THR A 77 -2.33 21.70 -14.99
C THR A 77 -3.04 21.30 -13.69
N PRO A 78 -4.39 21.41 -13.63
CA PRO A 78 -5.16 20.91 -12.50
C PRO A 78 -5.21 19.37 -12.45
N TRP A 79 -4.69 18.70 -13.49
CA TRP A 79 -4.73 17.26 -13.65
C TRP A 79 -3.51 16.58 -13.04
N GLY A 80 -3.72 15.42 -12.43
CA GLY A 80 -2.68 14.55 -11.89
C GLY A 80 -2.87 13.12 -12.36
N ARG A 81 -1.78 12.35 -12.30
CA ARG A 81 -1.78 10.88 -12.46
C ARG A 81 -1.61 10.27 -11.09
N ILE A 82 -2.62 9.50 -10.66
CA ILE A 82 -2.50 8.74 -9.41
C ILE A 82 -1.49 7.63 -9.62
N PRO A 83 -0.48 7.51 -8.75
CA PRO A 83 0.44 6.38 -8.81
C PRO A 83 -0.22 5.11 -8.28
N VAL A 84 0.12 3.97 -8.90
CA VAL A 84 -0.42 2.65 -8.62
C VAL A 84 0.68 1.59 -8.62
N TRP A 85 0.51 0.53 -7.86
CA TRP A 85 1.39 -0.63 -7.92
C TRP A 85 0.88 -1.62 -8.96
N GLY A 86 1.79 -2.19 -9.75
CA GLY A 86 1.38 -3.07 -10.82
C GLY A 86 2.51 -3.77 -11.54
N PHE A 87 2.17 -4.36 -12.65
CA PHE A 87 3.08 -5.12 -13.52
C PHE A 87 3.10 -4.55 -14.92
N GLY A 88 4.30 -4.43 -15.46
CA GLY A 88 4.54 -4.00 -16.83
C GLY A 88 5.53 -4.91 -17.54
N ARG A 89 5.65 -4.71 -18.86
CA ARG A 89 6.62 -5.37 -19.73
C ARG A 89 7.36 -4.33 -20.55
N VAL A 90 8.66 -4.46 -20.66
CA VAL A 90 9.48 -3.59 -21.51
C VAL A 90 9.09 -3.82 -22.96
N LEU A 91 8.57 -2.78 -23.62
CA LEU A 91 8.15 -2.79 -25.03
C LEU A 91 9.27 -2.32 -25.96
N GLU A 92 10.03 -1.33 -25.52
CA GLU A 92 11.09 -0.69 -26.28
C GLU A 92 12.22 -0.27 -25.30
N THR A 93 13.47 -0.38 -25.73
CA THR A 93 14.62 -0.01 -24.92
C THR A 93 15.67 0.72 -25.74
N ARG A 94 16.27 1.74 -25.13
CA ARG A 94 17.53 2.38 -25.55
C ARG A 94 18.57 2.32 -24.42
N HIS A 95 18.36 1.42 -23.45
CA HIS A 95 19.29 1.18 -22.35
C HIS A 95 19.98 -0.17 -22.54
N PRO A 96 21.33 -0.27 -22.44
CA PRO A 96 22.07 -1.49 -22.75
C PRO A 96 21.76 -2.66 -21.81
N ASP A 97 21.44 -2.40 -20.55
CA ASP A 97 21.27 -3.43 -19.50
C ASP A 97 19.81 -3.78 -19.20
N VAL A 98 18.85 -3.27 -19.99
CA VAL A 98 17.43 -3.59 -19.84
C VAL A 98 16.88 -4.10 -21.17
N ALA A 99 16.43 -5.34 -21.21
CA ALA A 99 15.99 -6.00 -22.44
C ALA A 99 14.49 -5.83 -22.72
N VAL A 100 14.13 -5.79 -24.01
CA VAL A 100 12.72 -5.90 -24.41
C VAL A 100 12.15 -7.23 -23.92
N GLY A 101 10.91 -7.20 -23.43
CA GLY A 101 10.21 -8.37 -22.92
C GLY A 101 10.38 -8.59 -21.41
N GLU A 102 11.30 -7.90 -20.72
CA GLU A 102 11.44 -8.02 -19.26
C GLU A 102 10.11 -7.70 -18.57
N ARG A 103 9.73 -8.54 -17.60
CA ARG A 103 8.58 -8.33 -16.72
C ARG A 103 9.03 -7.60 -15.46
N LEU A 104 8.32 -6.53 -15.14
CA LEU A 104 8.66 -5.62 -14.04
C LEU A 104 7.48 -5.46 -13.08
N TYR A 105 7.77 -5.45 -11.79
CA TYR A 105 6.87 -4.98 -10.74
C TYR A 105 7.33 -3.60 -10.27
N GLY A 106 6.42 -2.65 -10.12
CA GLY A 106 6.79 -1.31 -9.68
C GLY A 106 5.62 -0.35 -9.52
N TYR A 107 6.00 0.91 -9.32
CA TYR A 107 5.10 2.03 -9.11
C TYR A 107 4.88 2.75 -10.45
N PHE A 108 3.66 2.70 -10.97
CA PHE A 108 3.29 3.14 -12.30
C PHE A 108 2.23 4.25 -12.25
N PRO A 109 2.07 5.05 -13.32
CA PRO A 109 0.88 5.87 -13.47
C PRO A 109 -0.32 5.02 -13.88
N MET A 110 -1.55 5.50 -13.67
CA MET A 110 -2.74 4.93 -14.29
C MET A 110 -2.73 5.24 -15.80
N SER A 111 -1.97 4.45 -16.55
CA SER A 111 -1.71 4.64 -17.98
C SER A 111 -1.47 3.30 -18.67
N SER A 112 -1.58 3.27 -20.00
CA SER A 112 -1.24 2.08 -20.79
C SER A 112 0.27 1.84 -20.91
N SER A 113 1.09 2.89 -20.78
CA SER A 113 2.55 2.77 -20.78
C SER A 113 3.22 3.97 -20.11
N VAL A 114 4.50 3.81 -19.77
CA VAL A 114 5.35 4.85 -19.19
C VAL A 114 6.78 4.71 -19.72
N ASP A 115 7.44 5.85 -19.92
CA ASP A 115 8.87 5.90 -20.24
C ASP A 115 9.65 6.12 -18.93
N LEU A 116 10.64 5.27 -18.68
CA LEU A 116 11.50 5.30 -17.48
C LEU A 116 12.95 5.55 -17.90
N ALA A 117 13.73 6.11 -16.99
CA ALA A 117 15.17 6.32 -17.14
C ALA A 117 15.94 5.40 -16.18
N PRO A 118 16.20 4.13 -16.53
CA PRO A 118 16.91 3.20 -15.66
C PRO A 118 18.27 3.70 -15.24
N GLY A 119 18.56 3.60 -13.95
CA GLY A 119 19.88 3.78 -13.37
C GLY A 119 20.05 2.86 -12.17
N LYS A 120 21.25 2.71 -11.66
CA LYS A 120 21.59 1.73 -10.61
C LYS A 120 21.07 0.33 -10.95
N VAL A 121 21.28 -0.06 -12.20
CA VAL A 121 20.78 -1.33 -12.74
C VAL A 121 21.54 -2.50 -12.10
N SER A 122 20.78 -3.50 -11.66
CA SER A 122 21.28 -4.75 -11.09
C SER A 122 20.51 -5.96 -11.66
N ALA A 123 20.91 -7.16 -11.31
CA ALA A 123 20.14 -8.36 -11.67
C ALA A 123 18.72 -8.39 -11.06
N ALA A 124 18.52 -7.75 -9.90
CA ALA A 124 17.24 -7.76 -9.18
C ALA A 124 16.31 -6.60 -9.55
N SER A 125 16.86 -5.43 -9.89
CA SER A 125 16.06 -4.22 -10.09
C SER A 125 16.86 -3.10 -10.76
N PHE A 126 16.14 -2.04 -11.11
CA PHE A 126 16.74 -0.73 -11.41
C PHE A 126 15.92 0.39 -10.76
N MET A 127 16.51 1.57 -10.68
CA MET A 127 15.84 2.79 -10.22
C MET A 127 15.45 3.64 -11.42
N ASP A 128 14.27 4.26 -11.40
CA ASP A 128 14.00 5.36 -12.32
C ASP A 128 14.74 6.61 -11.80
N THR A 129 15.71 7.06 -12.57
CA THR A 129 16.58 8.20 -12.25
C THR A 129 16.20 9.47 -13.02
N ALA A 130 14.97 9.54 -13.53
CA ALA A 130 14.47 10.75 -14.19
C ALA A 130 14.64 11.96 -13.25
N PRO A 131 15.10 13.14 -13.76
CA PRO A 131 15.48 14.29 -12.93
C PRO A 131 14.38 14.73 -11.94
N HIS A 132 13.11 14.70 -12.32
CA HIS A 132 12.00 15.08 -11.46
C HIS A 132 11.77 14.12 -10.27
N ARG A 133 12.40 12.93 -10.29
CA ARG A 133 12.32 11.94 -9.21
C ARG A 133 13.46 11.98 -8.21
N ALA A 134 14.50 12.80 -8.49
CA ALA A 134 15.73 12.81 -7.69
C ALA A 134 15.51 13.14 -6.20
N GLN A 135 14.49 13.93 -5.88
CA GLN A 135 14.15 14.33 -4.51
C GLN A 135 13.00 13.51 -3.92
N LEU A 136 12.40 12.60 -4.71
CA LEU A 136 11.29 11.78 -4.26
C LEU A 136 11.77 10.53 -3.53
N HIS A 137 10.91 9.95 -2.70
CA HIS A 137 11.29 8.81 -1.87
C HIS A 137 11.69 7.60 -2.72
N ALA A 138 12.90 7.09 -2.49
CA ALA A 138 13.56 6.09 -3.33
C ALA A 138 12.77 4.77 -3.50
N VAL A 139 11.97 4.36 -2.51
CA VAL A 139 11.18 3.12 -2.56
C VAL A 139 10.19 3.10 -3.73
N TYR A 140 9.68 4.25 -4.15
CA TYR A 140 8.76 4.39 -5.27
C TYR A 140 9.45 4.52 -6.64
N ASN A 141 10.78 4.63 -6.65
CA ASN A 141 11.58 4.72 -7.87
C ASN A 141 12.14 3.36 -8.30
N GLN A 142 11.98 2.32 -7.47
CA GLN A 142 12.53 1.00 -7.73
C GLN A 142 11.57 0.15 -8.55
N TYR A 143 12.10 -0.47 -9.62
CA TYR A 143 11.40 -1.44 -10.46
C TYR A 143 12.08 -2.79 -10.32
N MET A 144 11.35 -3.77 -9.78
CA MET A 144 11.83 -5.12 -9.54
C MET A 144 11.73 -5.95 -10.83
N ARG A 145 12.78 -6.70 -11.16
CA ARG A 145 12.76 -7.68 -12.25
C ARG A 145 12.09 -8.96 -11.76
N CYS A 146 10.95 -9.29 -12.31
CA CYS A 146 10.17 -10.45 -11.87
C CYS A 146 10.95 -11.76 -11.91
N ALA A 147 11.87 -11.89 -12.88
CA ALA A 147 12.68 -13.12 -13.04
C ALA A 147 13.57 -13.46 -11.83
N THR A 148 13.92 -12.47 -11.01
CA THR A 148 14.80 -12.65 -9.84
C THR A 148 14.16 -12.20 -8.53
N ASP A 149 12.91 -11.77 -8.56
CA ASP A 149 12.20 -11.28 -7.38
C ASP A 149 11.67 -12.47 -6.54
N PRO A 150 12.13 -12.66 -5.29
CA PRO A 150 11.71 -13.80 -4.45
C PRO A 150 10.23 -13.72 -4.03
N PHE A 151 9.58 -12.58 -4.21
CA PHE A 151 8.14 -12.42 -4.00
C PHE A 151 7.32 -12.86 -5.20
N TYR A 152 7.93 -12.93 -6.38
CA TYR A 152 7.20 -13.08 -7.62
C TYR A 152 6.80 -14.53 -7.89
N THR A 153 5.53 -14.68 -8.21
CA THR A 153 4.97 -15.87 -8.84
C THR A 153 3.91 -15.39 -9.83
N GLU A 154 3.99 -15.83 -11.09
CA GLU A 154 3.14 -15.32 -12.18
C GLU A 154 1.64 -15.42 -11.87
N ASN A 155 1.21 -16.54 -11.32
CA ASN A 155 -0.21 -16.76 -10.96
C ASN A 155 -0.69 -15.94 -9.76
N THR A 156 0.18 -15.18 -9.08
CA THR A 156 -0.15 -14.33 -7.94
C THR A 156 0.04 -12.84 -8.20
N GLU A 157 0.28 -12.41 -9.45
CA GLU A 157 0.49 -11.00 -9.81
C GLU A 157 -0.58 -10.07 -9.25
N GLU A 158 -1.84 -10.49 -9.30
CA GLU A 158 -2.98 -9.69 -8.81
C GLU A 158 -2.90 -9.48 -7.30
N VAL A 159 -2.63 -10.55 -6.57
CA VAL A 159 -2.45 -10.49 -5.10
C VAL A 159 -1.24 -9.64 -4.76
N GLN A 160 -0.14 -9.79 -5.52
CA GLN A 160 1.06 -8.99 -5.31
C GLN A 160 0.80 -7.50 -5.54
N ALA A 161 0.14 -7.13 -6.64
CA ALA A 161 -0.17 -5.73 -6.91
C ALA A 161 -1.07 -5.11 -5.82
N LEU A 162 -2.06 -5.87 -5.34
CA LEU A 162 -3.05 -5.42 -4.36
C LEU A 162 -2.52 -5.40 -2.92
N LEU A 163 -1.71 -6.38 -2.53
CA LEU A 163 -1.38 -6.61 -1.13
C LEU A 163 0.11 -6.40 -0.78
N ARG A 164 1.05 -6.64 -1.69
CA ARG A 164 2.49 -6.59 -1.37
C ARG A 164 2.93 -5.28 -0.70
N PRO A 165 2.56 -4.07 -1.17
CA PRO A 165 2.99 -2.83 -0.53
C PRO A 165 2.43 -2.69 0.89
N LEU A 166 1.18 -3.14 1.08
CA LEU A 166 0.48 -3.08 2.36
C LEU A 166 1.02 -4.13 3.33
N PHE A 167 1.30 -5.34 2.82
CA PHE A 167 1.89 -6.43 3.59
C PHE A 167 3.29 -6.08 4.12
N ILE A 168 4.14 -5.46 3.31
CA ILE A 168 5.47 -5.02 3.78
C ILE A 168 5.31 -4.07 4.96
N THR A 169 4.37 -3.12 4.88
CA THR A 169 4.06 -2.22 6.00
C THR A 169 3.56 -2.99 7.22
N SER A 170 2.65 -3.94 7.02
CA SER A 170 2.09 -4.79 8.08
C SER A 170 3.17 -5.60 8.81
N TRP A 171 4.05 -6.23 8.05
CA TRP A 171 5.18 -6.99 8.59
C TRP A 171 6.15 -6.11 9.39
N LEU A 172 6.43 -4.91 8.89
CA LEU A 172 7.31 -3.95 9.57
C LEU A 172 6.69 -3.38 10.84
N ILE A 173 5.36 -3.27 10.92
CA ILE A 173 4.67 -2.87 12.17
C ILE A 173 4.84 -3.95 13.23
N ASP A 174 4.59 -5.21 12.88
CA ASP A 174 4.80 -6.35 13.79
C ASP A 174 6.25 -6.41 14.27
N ASP A 175 7.21 -6.35 13.32
CA ASP A 175 8.63 -6.35 13.62
C ASP A 175 9.04 -5.18 14.54
N PHE A 176 8.52 -3.98 14.28
CA PHE A 176 8.77 -2.81 15.11
C PHE A 176 8.25 -2.98 16.54
N LEU A 177 7.05 -3.52 16.71
CA LEU A 177 6.50 -3.76 18.05
C LEU A 177 7.32 -4.80 18.81
N ALA A 178 7.71 -5.88 18.14
CA ALA A 178 8.55 -6.92 18.71
C ALA A 178 9.98 -6.43 19.02
N ASP A 179 10.57 -5.61 18.15
CA ASP A 179 11.89 -5.00 18.34
C ASP A 179 11.95 -4.03 19.54
N ASN A 180 10.81 -3.55 19.98
CA ASN A 180 10.67 -2.71 21.17
C ASN A 180 10.02 -3.46 22.35
N ASP A 181 10.11 -4.79 22.40
CA ASP A 181 9.58 -5.65 23.46
C ASP A 181 8.11 -5.33 23.78
N PHE A 182 7.31 -5.01 22.75
CA PHE A 182 5.92 -4.57 22.89
C PHE A 182 5.75 -3.46 23.95
N PHE A 183 6.76 -2.59 24.09
CA PHE A 183 6.78 -1.48 25.07
C PHE A 183 6.47 -1.93 26.50
N GLY A 184 6.89 -3.16 26.84
CA GLY A 184 6.65 -3.78 28.15
C GLY A 184 5.20 -4.25 28.36
N ALA A 185 4.36 -4.26 27.35
CA ALA A 185 2.98 -4.75 27.47
C ALA A 185 2.95 -6.29 27.69
N THR A 186 3.94 -7.02 27.22
CA THR A 186 4.08 -8.48 27.37
C THR A 186 4.92 -8.89 28.58
N ALA A 187 5.22 -7.97 29.51
CA ALA A 187 6.11 -8.24 30.64
C ALA A 187 5.56 -9.28 31.64
N ASP A 188 4.24 -9.37 31.75
CA ASP A 188 3.59 -10.40 32.60
C ASP A 188 3.11 -11.57 31.72
N PRO A 189 3.74 -12.76 31.81
CA PRO A 189 3.33 -13.91 31.00
C PRO A 189 1.95 -14.48 31.40
N ALA A 190 1.42 -14.11 32.56
CA ALA A 190 0.08 -14.53 32.98
C ALA A 190 -1.03 -13.67 32.37
N GLN A 191 -0.71 -12.52 31.78
CA GLN A 191 -1.66 -11.59 31.20
C GLN A 191 -1.24 -11.21 29.78
N PRO A 192 -1.93 -11.68 28.73
CA PRO A 192 -1.58 -11.33 27.37
C PRO A 192 -1.77 -9.83 27.12
N ALA A 193 -0.84 -9.25 26.35
CA ALA A 193 -0.97 -7.87 25.91
C ALA A 193 -2.09 -7.73 24.86
N LEU A 194 -2.99 -6.77 25.04
CA LEU A 194 -4.02 -6.48 24.06
C LEU A 194 -3.47 -5.60 22.94
N LEU A 195 -3.47 -6.12 21.71
CA LEU A 195 -3.10 -5.38 20.52
C LEU A 195 -4.37 -4.91 19.81
N LEU A 196 -4.73 -3.65 20.04
CA LEU A 196 -5.96 -3.02 19.57
C LEU A 196 -5.72 -2.40 18.20
N LEU A 197 -6.28 -2.99 17.14
CA LEU A 197 -6.09 -2.56 15.75
C LEU A 197 -7.37 -1.91 15.23
N SER A 198 -7.35 -0.60 14.97
CA SER A 198 -8.49 0.07 14.35
C SER A 198 -8.58 -0.23 12.85
N SER A 199 -9.75 0.02 12.24
CA SER A 199 -10.01 -0.28 10.82
C SER A 199 -9.67 -1.72 10.44
N ALA A 200 -10.07 -2.68 11.30
CA ALA A 200 -9.66 -4.08 11.22
C ALA A 200 -9.97 -4.76 9.86
N SER A 201 -10.93 -4.23 9.11
CA SER A 201 -11.25 -4.72 7.75
C SER A 201 -10.29 -4.22 6.68
N SER A 202 -9.39 -3.26 6.99
CA SER A 202 -8.43 -2.75 6.02
C SER A 202 -7.29 -3.73 5.76
N LYS A 203 -6.79 -3.74 4.53
CA LYS A 203 -5.77 -4.70 4.08
C LYS A 203 -4.48 -4.62 4.90
N THR A 204 -4.07 -3.43 5.32
CA THR A 204 -2.89 -3.25 6.19
C THR A 204 -3.17 -3.75 7.61
N ALA A 205 -4.37 -3.49 8.17
CA ALA A 205 -4.71 -3.93 9.52
C ALA A 205 -4.77 -5.45 9.63
N TYR A 206 -5.46 -6.13 8.71
CA TYR A 206 -5.51 -7.59 8.78
C TYR A 206 -4.18 -8.26 8.42
N GLY A 207 -3.36 -7.63 7.55
CA GLY A 207 -1.98 -8.09 7.34
C GLY A 207 -1.13 -7.99 8.60
N THR A 208 -1.29 -6.91 9.39
CA THR A 208 -0.64 -6.75 10.70
C THR A 208 -1.18 -7.77 11.71
N ALA A 209 -2.50 -7.99 11.76
CA ALA A 209 -3.11 -9.01 12.61
C ALA A 209 -2.61 -10.41 12.30
N PHE A 210 -2.44 -10.75 11.02
CA PHE A 210 -1.86 -12.02 10.58
C PHE A 210 -0.45 -12.25 11.14
N GLN A 211 0.40 -11.23 11.19
CA GLN A 211 1.73 -11.34 11.77
C GLN A 211 1.66 -11.48 13.30
N LEU A 212 0.92 -10.59 13.95
CA LEU A 212 0.80 -10.54 15.40
C LEU A 212 0.14 -11.80 15.99
N ALA A 213 -0.82 -12.41 15.30
CA ALA A 213 -1.48 -13.65 15.73
C ALA A 213 -0.53 -14.86 15.83
N GLN A 214 0.66 -14.79 15.24
CA GLN A 214 1.70 -15.80 15.33
C GLN A 214 2.58 -15.64 16.57
N ARG A 215 2.39 -14.56 17.33
CA ARG A 215 3.18 -14.23 18.51
C ARG A 215 2.55 -14.82 19.78
N THR A 216 3.38 -15.24 20.71
CA THR A 216 2.95 -15.65 22.04
C THR A 216 2.79 -14.44 22.97
N GLY A 217 1.91 -14.55 23.97
CA GLY A 217 1.72 -13.48 24.96
C GLY A 217 0.96 -12.26 24.48
N VAL A 218 0.29 -12.34 23.31
CA VAL A 218 -0.51 -11.26 22.76
C VAL A 218 -1.93 -11.74 22.40
N GLU A 219 -2.89 -10.85 22.56
CA GLU A 219 -4.26 -11.01 22.09
C GLU A 219 -4.57 -9.91 21.07
N VAL A 220 -4.83 -10.28 19.81
CA VAL A 220 -5.10 -9.32 18.74
C VAL A 220 -6.60 -9.03 18.69
N VAL A 221 -6.95 -7.77 18.94
CA VAL A 221 -8.35 -7.28 18.96
C VAL A 221 -8.58 -6.36 17.77
N GLY A 222 -9.45 -6.77 16.87
CA GLY A 222 -9.87 -5.96 15.72
C GLY A 222 -10.99 -5.01 16.07
N LEU A 223 -10.82 -3.72 15.82
CA LEU A 223 -11.86 -2.71 16.00
C LEU A 223 -12.38 -2.27 14.63
N THR A 224 -13.68 -2.38 14.40
CA THR A 224 -14.27 -2.14 13.08
C THR A 224 -15.69 -1.56 13.16
N SER A 225 -16.26 -1.21 12.02
CA SER A 225 -17.70 -0.85 11.93
C SER A 225 -18.59 -2.10 11.97
N PRO A 226 -19.85 -2.00 12.42
CA PRO A 226 -20.76 -3.15 12.54
C PRO A 226 -20.89 -3.99 11.27
N GLY A 227 -20.93 -3.35 10.09
CA GLY A 227 -21.04 -4.05 8.80
C GLY A 227 -19.84 -4.91 8.41
N ASN A 228 -18.69 -4.74 9.06
CA ASN A 228 -17.46 -5.46 8.74
C ASN A 228 -17.10 -6.54 9.78
N VAL A 229 -17.87 -6.70 10.86
CA VAL A 229 -17.58 -7.66 11.94
C VAL A 229 -17.44 -9.07 11.39
N ALA A 230 -18.45 -9.57 10.68
CA ALA A 230 -18.46 -10.92 10.11
C ALA A 230 -17.27 -11.17 9.15
N PHE A 231 -16.85 -10.14 8.39
CA PHE A 231 -15.66 -10.24 7.58
C PHE A 231 -14.39 -10.37 8.43
N CYS A 232 -14.22 -9.51 9.42
CA CYS A 232 -13.02 -9.55 10.29
C CYS A 232 -12.92 -10.87 11.06
N GLU A 233 -14.04 -11.42 11.56
CA GLU A 233 -14.09 -12.72 12.21
C GLU A 233 -13.71 -13.86 11.24
N SER A 234 -14.18 -13.78 9.98
CA SER A 234 -13.89 -14.79 8.97
C SER A 234 -12.41 -14.86 8.57
N LEU A 235 -11.62 -13.83 8.86
CA LEU A 235 -10.16 -13.82 8.59
C LEU A 235 -9.40 -14.79 9.52
N GLY A 236 -9.91 -15.06 10.72
CA GLY A 236 -9.25 -15.98 11.67
C GLY A 236 -7.91 -15.50 12.24
N CYS A 237 -7.53 -14.24 12.00
CA CYS A 237 -6.30 -13.64 12.53
C CYS A 237 -6.54 -12.66 13.69
N TYR A 238 -7.80 -12.38 14.03
CA TYR A 238 -8.20 -11.65 15.22
C TYR A 238 -8.67 -12.64 16.27
N HIS A 239 -8.20 -12.51 17.50
CA HIS A 239 -8.69 -13.29 18.63
C HIS A 239 -10.08 -12.82 19.05
N ARG A 240 -10.32 -11.51 18.94
CA ARG A 240 -11.64 -10.88 19.14
C ARG A 240 -11.85 -9.78 18.09
N VAL A 241 -13.12 -9.58 17.74
CA VAL A 241 -13.54 -8.44 16.91
C VAL A 241 -14.61 -7.66 17.66
N LEU A 242 -14.41 -6.36 17.78
CA LEU A 242 -15.33 -5.44 18.46
C LEU A 242 -15.71 -4.30 17.52
N THR A 243 -16.90 -3.77 17.71
CA THR A 243 -17.29 -2.51 17.06
C THR A 243 -16.77 -1.32 17.86
N TYR A 244 -16.69 -0.15 17.23
CA TYR A 244 -16.15 1.06 17.85
C TYR A 244 -16.94 1.54 19.07
N ASP A 245 -18.18 1.11 19.25
CA ASP A 245 -19.06 1.39 20.41
C ASP A 245 -18.95 0.34 21.51
N GLN A 246 -18.19 -0.74 21.33
CA GLN A 246 -18.00 -1.82 22.30
C GLN A 246 -16.66 -1.73 23.06
N LEU A 247 -16.12 -0.53 23.23
CA LEU A 247 -14.84 -0.35 23.94
C LEU A 247 -14.92 -0.74 25.42
N ASP A 248 -16.12 -0.74 26.02
CA ASP A 248 -16.39 -1.20 27.36
C ASP A 248 -16.09 -2.69 27.58
N GLN A 249 -16.02 -3.48 26.51
CA GLN A 249 -15.61 -4.90 26.57
C GLN A 249 -14.08 -5.08 26.65
N ILE A 250 -13.31 -4.01 26.57
CA ILE A 250 -11.86 -4.04 26.77
C ILE A 250 -11.57 -3.79 28.26
N ALA A 251 -10.82 -4.69 28.89
CA ALA A 251 -10.45 -4.51 30.30
C ALA A 251 -9.62 -3.23 30.49
N VAL A 252 -10.06 -2.35 31.37
CA VAL A 252 -9.54 -0.99 31.54
C VAL A 252 -8.03 -0.96 31.83
N ASP A 253 -7.56 -1.85 32.71
CA ASP A 253 -6.17 -1.89 33.17
C ASP A 253 -5.30 -2.90 32.43
N ALA A 254 -5.85 -3.58 31.41
CA ALA A 254 -5.10 -4.56 30.63
C ALA A 254 -3.92 -3.88 29.91
N PRO A 255 -2.70 -4.47 29.98
CA PRO A 255 -1.57 -3.96 29.23
C PRO A 255 -1.92 -3.99 27.74
N SER A 256 -1.88 -2.85 27.09
CA SER A 256 -2.37 -2.73 25.72
C SER A 256 -1.50 -1.82 24.87
N ILE A 257 -1.58 -2.07 23.54
CA ILE A 257 -1.00 -1.24 22.49
C ILE A 257 -2.11 -0.90 21.51
N TYR A 258 -2.21 0.35 21.12
CA TYR A 258 -3.12 0.79 20.09
C TYR A 258 -2.39 1.02 18.76
N VAL A 259 -2.81 0.34 17.69
CA VAL A 259 -2.32 0.54 16.32
C VAL A 259 -3.44 1.18 15.52
N ASP A 260 -3.28 2.47 15.25
CA ASP A 260 -4.30 3.32 14.65
C ASP A 260 -4.17 3.37 13.12
N PHE A 261 -4.96 2.52 12.44
CA PHE A 261 -5.10 2.56 10.98
C PHE A 261 -6.25 3.47 10.52
N ALA A 262 -7.19 3.80 11.40
CA ALA A 262 -8.35 4.60 11.06
C ALA A 262 -8.05 6.10 10.97
N GLY A 263 -7.06 6.58 11.73
CA GLY A 263 -6.77 8.00 11.86
C GLY A 263 -7.91 8.82 12.49
N ASN A 264 -8.82 8.16 13.23
CA ASN A 264 -10.01 8.79 13.80
C ASN A 264 -9.70 9.36 15.19
N ALA A 265 -9.69 10.69 15.29
CA ALA A 265 -9.37 11.39 16.53
C ALA A 265 -10.37 11.10 17.66
N VAL A 266 -11.66 10.93 17.35
CA VAL A 266 -12.71 10.61 18.35
C VAL A 266 -12.48 9.21 18.91
N LEU A 267 -12.26 8.22 18.07
CA LEU A 267 -11.96 6.84 18.49
C LEU A 267 -10.66 6.80 19.31
N ARG A 268 -9.61 7.47 18.86
CA ARG A 268 -8.33 7.56 19.58
C ARG A 268 -8.53 8.13 20.99
N LYS A 269 -9.27 9.24 21.10
CA LYS A 269 -9.57 9.84 22.40
C LYS A 269 -10.35 8.90 23.30
N ALA A 270 -11.37 8.23 22.76
CA ALA A 270 -12.18 7.26 23.51
C ALA A 270 -11.33 6.09 24.03
N LEU A 271 -10.49 5.49 23.18
CA LEU A 271 -9.58 4.40 23.56
C LEU A 271 -8.59 4.81 24.64
N HIS A 272 -7.91 5.94 24.43
CA HIS A 272 -6.95 6.45 25.40
C HIS A 272 -7.59 6.81 26.76
N THR A 273 -8.85 7.23 26.73
CA THR A 273 -9.61 7.53 27.95
C THR A 273 -10.00 6.25 28.70
N HIS A 274 -10.41 5.23 27.95
CA HIS A 274 -10.86 3.96 28.50
C HIS A 274 -9.70 3.08 28.96
N CYS A 275 -8.69 2.84 28.11
CA CYS A 275 -7.58 1.90 28.37
C CYS A 275 -6.49 2.55 29.23
N LYS A 276 -6.57 2.38 30.55
CA LYS A 276 -5.57 2.91 31.51
C LYS A 276 -4.25 2.14 31.46
N GLY A 277 -4.30 0.86 31.05
CA GLY A 277 -3.12 0.01 30.82
C GLY A 277 -2.41 0.24 29.48
N LEU A 278 -2.79 1.27 28.70
CA LEU A 278 -2.20 1.56 27.41
C LEU A 278 -0.71 1.92 27.53
N ARG A 279 0.18 1.13 26.90
CA ARG A 279 1.65 1.29 26.92
C ARG A 279 2.18 2.09 25.75
N TYR A 280 1.57 1.93 24.58
CA TYR A 280 2.00 2.60 23.35
C TYR A 280 0.82 2.87 22.41
N SER A 281 0.90 3.97 21.68
CA SER A 281 -0.07 4.34 20.64
C SER A 281 0.68 4.60 19.32
N CYS A 282 0.44 3.73 18.35
CA CYS A 282 1.09 3.73 17.04
C CYS A 282 0.13 4.27 15.99
N SER A 283 0.47 5.37 15.33
CA SER A 283 -0.33 5.93 14.23
C SER A 283 0.23 5.48 12.88
N ILE A 284 -0.63 4.87 12.05
CA ILE A 284 -0.25 4.35 10.74
C ILE A 284 -0.77 5.28 9.64
N GLY A 285 0.16 5.82 8.86
CA GLY A 285 -0.19 6.76 7.79
C GLY A 285 -0.49 8.17 8.27
N ALA A 286 -0.18 9.14 7.43
CA ALA A 286 -0.31 10.57 7.72
C ALA A 286 -1.61 11.15 7.15
N THR A 287 -2.74 10.45 7.28
CA THR A 287 -4.00 10.97 6.73
C THR A 287 -4.42 12.29 7.34
N HIS A 288 -3.85 12.66 8.52
CA HIS A 288 -4.09 13.94 9.16
C HIS A 288 -2.85 14.41 9.94
N VAL A 289 -1.83 14.92 9.24
CA VAL A 289 -0.73 15.66 9.89
C VAL A 289 -1.27 16.87 10.67
N SER A 290 -2.38 17.46 10.22
CA SER A 290 -3.12 18.51 10.92
C SER A 290 -3.82 18.04 12.20
N ASP A 291 -4.24 16.77 12.26
CA ASP A 291 -4.95 16.21 13.41
C ASP A 291 -4.02 15.68 14.51
N MET A 292 -2.71 15.58 14.24
CA MET A 292 -1.71 15.38 15.30
C MET A 292 -1.67 16.58 16.27
N GLY A 293 -2.15 17.77 15.85
CA GLY A 293 -2.29 18.95 16.70
C GLY A 293 -3.46 18.91 17.69
N GLY A 294 -4.46 18.03 17.48
CA GLY A 294 -5.61 17.82 18.40
C GLY A 294 -5.32 16.93 19.61
N ALA A 295 -4.09 16.41 19.74
CA ALA A 295 -3.70 15.48 20.79
C ALA A 295 -3.29 16.15 22.13
N LYS A 296 -3.52 17.45 22.32
CA LYS A 296 -3.08 18.13 23.55
C LYS A 296 -3.79 17.65 24.82
N ASP A 297 -4.95 16.98 24.69
CA ASP A 297 -5.78 16.56 25.82
C ASP A 297 -6.14 15.05 25.78
N VAL A 298 -5.32 14.21 25.14
CA VAL A 298 -5.54 12.76 25.11
C VAL A 298 -4.71 12.12 26.22
N PRO A 299 -5.31 11.39 27.18
CA PRO A 299 -4.56 10.76 28.27
C PRO A 299 -3.69 9.59 27.77
N GLY A 300 -2.70 9.21 28.60
CA GLY A 300 -1.82 8.07 28.30
C GLY A 300 -0.66 8.42 27.36
N PRO A 301 -0.07 7.43 26.67
CA PRO A 301 1.09 7.63 25.83
C PRO A 301 0.75 8.48 24.60
N LYS A 302 1.66 9.38 24.23
CA LYS A 302 1.50 10.19 23.02
C LYS A 302 1.49 9.29 21.76
N ALA A 303 0.53 9.52 20.86
CA ALA A 303 0.51 8.84 19.59
C ALA A 303 1.77 9.15 18.76
N THR A 304 2.48 8.12 18.32
CA THR A 304 3.72 8.22 17.57
C THR A 304 3.50 7.70 16.16
N LEU A 305 3.91 8.48 15.16
CA LEU A 305 3.83 8.05 13.76
C LEU A 305 4.81 6.91 13.49
N PHE A 306 4.31 5.80 12.97
CA PHE A 306 5.14 4.73 12.47
C PHE A 306 5.73 5.10 11.10
N PHE A 307 7.04 4.96 10.95
CA PHE A 307 7.73 5.26 9.71
C PHE A 307 8.46 4.01 9.19
N ALA A 308 7.79 3.27 8.31
CA ALA A 308 8.29 2.01 7.74
C ALA A 308 9.73 2.08 7.19
N PRO A 309 10.17 3.13 6.48
CA PRO A 309 11.54 3.22 5.98
C PRO A 309 12.62 3.23 7.07
N ALA A 310 12.31 3.75 8.27
CA ALA A 310 13.25 3.71 9.39
C ALA A 310 13.47 2.27 9.88
N GLN A 311 12.39 1.48 9.98
CA GLN A 311 12.48 0.07 10.37
C GLN A 311 13.19 -0.76 9.30
N ILE A 312 12.93 -0.53 8.01
CA ILE A 312 13.69 -1.16 6.91
C ILE A 312 15.19 -0.88 7.05
N LYS A 313 15.55 0.39 7.27
CA LYS A 313 16.95 0.78 7.44
C LYS A 313 17.58 0.06 8.63
N LYS A 314 16.89 0.05 9.78
CA LYS A 314 17.38 -0.64 10.99
C LYS A 314 17.61 -2.12 10.70
N ARG A 315 16.62 -2.83 10.17
CA ARG A 315 16.73 -4.28 9.90
C ARG A 315 17.72 -4.62 8.79
N SER A 316 17.91 -3.71 7.83
CA SER A 316 18.99 -3.87 6.84
C SER A 316 20.38 -3.76 7.47
N MET A 317 20.53 -3.00 8.55
CA MET A 317 21.77 -2.93 9.34
C MET A 317 21.95 -4.17 10.23
N ASP A 318 20.85 -4.65 10.85
CA ASP A 318 20.89 -5.79 11.78
C ASP A 318 21.12 -7.12 11.04
N TRP A 319 20.49 -7.34 9.88
CA TRP A 319 20.44 -8.63 9.17
C TRP A 319 21.03 -8.61 7.76
N GLY A 320 21.44 -7.46 7.27
CA GLY A 320 21.75 -7.24 5.86
C GLY A 320 20.49 -7.17 4.99
N GLN A 321 20.65 -6.64 3.78
CA GLN A 321 19.51 -6.56 2.83
C GLN A 321 18.98 -7.93 2.42
N GLN A 322 19.88 -8.92 2.25
CA GLN A 322 19.49 -10.27 1.91
C GLN A 322 18.67 -10.92 3.03
N GLY A 323 19.15 -10.87 4.28
CA GLY A 323 18.45 -11.47 5.42
C GLY A 323 17.07 -10.83 5.69
N LEU A 324 16.92 -9.52 5.48
CA LEU A 324 15.62 -8.86 5.52
C LEU A 324 14.71 -9.34 4.39
N GLY A 325 15.24 -9.43 3.16
CA GLY A 325 14.50 -9.89 1.99
C GLY A 325 13.99 -11.32 2.14
N GLU A 326 14.82 -12.23 2.65
CA GLU A 326 14.45 -13.64 2.89
C GLU A 326 13.32 -13.78 3.92
N ARG A 327 13.39 -13.05 5.04
CA ARG A 327 12.35 -13.06 6.09
C ARG A 327 11.02 -12.51 5.58
N LEU A 328 11.07 -11.40 4.85
CA LEU A 328 9.90 -10.81 4.19
C LEU A 328 9.29 -11.77 3.17
N ALA A 329 10.11 -12.41 2.32
CA ALA A 329 9.63 -13.34 1.30
C ALA A 329 9.00 -14.60 1.92
N GLN A 330 9.62 -15.16 2.96
CA GLN A 330 9.05 -16.32 3.67
C GLN A 330 7.68 -15.98 4.27
N SER A 331 7.58 -14.85 4.97
CA SER A 331 6.32 -14.42 5.56
C SER A 331 5.27 -14.07 4.50
N TRP A 332 5.70 -13.49 3.37
CA TRP A 332 4.84 -13.23 2.22
C TRP A 332 4.21 -14.50 1.65
N GLN A 333 4.98 -15.57 1.47
CA GLN A 333 4.45 -16.83 0.95
C GLN A 333 3.35 -17.41 1.86
N ALA A 334 3.56 -17.36 3.18
CA ALA A 334 2.55 -17.80 4.16
C ALA A 334 1.28 -16.91 4.09
N PHE A 335 1.44 -15.59 3.95
CA PHE A 335 0.33 -14.66 3.84
C PHE A 335 -0.46 -14.86 2.54
N VAL A 336 0.21 -15.05 1.41
CA VAL A 336 -0.45 -15.33 0.12
C VAL A 336 -1.25 -16.63 0.21
N ALA A 337 -0.68 -17.69 0.77
CA ALA A 337 -1.38 -18.95 0.96
C ALA A 337 -2.66 -18.76 1.80
N GLN A 338 -2.59 -18.02 2.90
CA GLN A 338 -3.75 -17.73 3.74
C GLN A 338 -4.79 -16.89 3.01
N THR A 339 -4.39 -15.90 2.24
CA THR A 339 -5.32 -14.96 1.57
C THR A 339 -6.02 -15.56 0.35
N THR A 340 -5.41 -16.56 -0.31
CA THR A 340 -5.89 -17.10 -1.59
C THR A 340 -6.34 -18.55 -1.55
N GLN A 341 -5.77 -19.38 -0.67
CA GLN A 341 -5.98 -20.83 -0.66
C GLN A 341 -6.86 -21.30 0.52
N SER A 342 -7.29 -20.39 1.41
CA SER A 342 -8.20 -20.74 2.48
C SER A 342 -9.58 -21.13 1.93
N ALA A 343 -10.36 -21.91 2.70
CA ALA A 343 -11.73 -22.26 2.35
C ALA A 343 -12.63 -21.02 2.16
N GLN A 344 -12.24 -19.90 2.77
CA GLN A 344 -12.86 -18.58 2.60
C GLN A 344 -11.76 -17.56 2.25
N PRO A 345 -11.49 -17.33 0.96
CA PRO A 345 -10.46 -16.38 0.55
C PRO A 345 -10.70 -14.98 1.12
N TRP A 346 -9.64 -14.34 1.62
CA TRP A 346 -9.71 -12.98 2.17
C TRP A 346 -9.86 -11.93 1.09
N LEU A 347 -9.46 -12.28 -0.15
CA LEU A 347 -9.44 -11.39 -1.28
C LEU A 347 -10.17 -12.02 -2.47
N ARG A 348 -11.10 -11.27 -3.06
CA ARG A 348 -11.72 -11.55 -4.35
C ARG A 348 -11.28 -10.47 -5.34
N VAL A 349 -10.66 -10.88 -6.43
CA VAL A 349 -10.15 -9.93 -7.43
C VAL A 349 -11.20 -9.71 -8.51
N GLU A 350 -11.46 -8.45 -8.83
CA GLU A 350 -12.27 -8.02 -9.97
C GLU A 350 -11.38 -7.36 -11.02
N GLN A 351 -11.55 -7.79 -12.27
CA GLN A 351 -10.80 -7.27 -13.42
C GLN A 351 -11.60 -6.17 -14.13
N HIS A 352 -10.92 -5.07 -14.44
CA HIS A 352 -11.52 -3.94 -15.15
C HIS A 352 -10.62 -3.53 -16.32
N GLY A 353 -11.14 -3.67 -17.53
CA GLY A 353 -10.40 -3.37 -18.77
C GLY A 353 -10.98 -2.18 -19.53
N GLY A 354 -10.09 -1.32 -19.99
CA GLY A 354 -10.45 -0.14 -20.78
C GLY A 354 -10.98 1.04 -19.95
N PRO A 355 -11.06 2.23 -20.57
CA PRO A 355 -11.31 3.50 -19.90
C PRO A 355 -12.59 3.55 -19.07
N ALA A 356 -13.70 3.05 -19.60
CA ALA A 356 -15.00 3.13 -18.92
C ALA A 356 -15.06 2.28 -17.64
N GLN A 357 -14.50 1.06 -17.67
CA GLN A 357 -14.47 0.19 -16.50
C GLN A 357 -13.47 0.71 -15.44
N VAL A 358 -12.32 1.25 -15.89
CA VAL A 358 -11.35 1.88 -14.99
C VAL A 358 -11.97 3.08 -14.27
N GLN A 359 -12.74 3.92 -14.99
CA GLN A 359 -13.44 5.05 -14.40
C GLN A 359 -14.50 4.59 -13.38
N ALA A 360 -15.29 3.58 -13.71
CA ALA A 360 -16.32 3.05 -12.80
C ALA A 360 -15.69 2.48 -11.52
N ALA A 361 -14.64 1.66 -11.64
CA ALA A 361 -13.90 1.12 -10.50
C ALA A 361 -13.27 2.23 -9.64
N TYR A 362 -12.71 3.27 -10.27
CA TYR A 362 -12.17 4.43 -9.56
C TYR A 362 -13.24 5.13 -8.71
N GLN A 363 -14.42 5.41 -9.27
CA GLN A 363 -15.52 6.06 -8.55
C GLN A 363 -16.01 5.19 -7.38
N GLN A 364 -16.05 3.86 -7.56
CA GLN A 364 -16.42 2.92 -6.50
C GLN A 364 -15.43 2.98 -5.34
N VAL A 365 -14.13 2.93 -5.62
CA VAL A 365 -13.07 2.99 -4.59
C VAL A 365 -13.04 4.35 -3.91
N LEU A 366 -13.21 5.45 -4.65
CA LEU A 366 -13.29 6.81 -4.11
C LEU A 366 -14.48 6.96 -3.15
N GLY A 367 -15.62 6.32 -3.46
CA GLY A 367 -16.82 6.34 -2.62
C GLY A 367 -16.69 5.61 -1.28
N GLY A 368 -15.66 4.76 -1.11
CA GLY A 368 -15.29 4.12 0.16
C GLY A 368 -16.32 3.10 0.73
N LYS A 369 -17.34 2.72 -0.05
CA LYS A 369 -18.45 1.83 0.39
C LYS A 369 -18.35 0.41 -0.19
N GLY A 370 -17.17 -0.02 -0.58
CA GLY A 370 -16.94 -1.35 -1.18
C GLY A 370 -16.88 -2.48 -0.16
N ASP A 371 -17.15 -3.71 -0.63
CA ASP A 371 -16.86 -4.93 0.13
C ASP A 371 -15.34 -4.97 0.43
N PRO A 372 -14.89 -5.11 1.69
CA PRO A 372 -13.48 -5.14 2.05
C PRO A 372 -12.72 -6.32 1.43
N ARG A 373 -13.42 -7.37 1.02
CA ARG A 373 -12.84 -8.51 0.27
C ARG A 373 -12.42 -8.14 -1.14
N LEU A 374 -12.97 -7.07 -1.72
CA LEU A 374 -12.70 -6.73 -3.11
C LEU A 374 -11.30 -6.13 -3.29
N GLY A 375 -10.65 -6.62 -4.34
CA GLY A 375 -9.46 -6.04 -4.92
C GLY A 375 -9.70 -5.72 -6.39
N HIS A 376 -9.48 -4.48 -6.80
CA HIS A 376 -9.69 -4.06 -8.18
C HIS A 376 -8.37 -4.08 -8.95
N MET A 377 -8.30 -4.91 -9.99
CA MET A 377 -7.20 -4.95 -10.96
C MET A 377 -7.64 -4.28 -12.25
N LEU A 378 -6.89 -3.29 -12.67
CA LEU A 378 -7.24 -2.41 -13.77
C LEU A 378 -6.22 -2.51 -14.90
N SER A 379 -6.69 -2.31 -16.15
CA SER A 379 -5.84 -2.18 -17.32
C SER A 379 -6.38 -1.11 -18.28
N LEU A 380 -5.49 -0.26 -18.77
CA LEU A 380 -5.75 0.68 -19.85
C LEU A 380 -5.09 0.23 -21.17
N ALA A 381 -4.41 -0.92 -21.17
CA ALA A 381 -3.94 -1.54 -22.40
C ALA A 381 -5.13 -1.88 -23.30
N ALA A 382 -4.94 -1.79 -24.61
CA ALA A 382 -5.95 -2.27 -25.55
C ALA A 382 -6.24 -3.76 -25.27
N GLN A 383 -7.51 -4.11 -25.13
CA GLN A 383 -7.89 -5.51 -25.07
C GLN A 383 -7.57 -6.13 -26.45
N THR A 384 -6.71 -7.12 -26.45
CA THR A 384 -6.41 -7.95 -27.63
C THR A 384 -7.49 -8.99 -27.83
#